data_e01e4f518fc718f7a216f5f3a8cd123e
#
_entry.id   e01e4f518fc718f7a216f5f3a8cd123e
#
_cell.length_a   1.000
_cell.length_b   1.000
_cell.length_c   1.000
_cell.angle_alpha   90.00
_cell.angle_beta   90.00
_cell.angle_gamma   90.00
#
_symmetry.space_group_name_H-M   'P 1'
#
loop_
_entity.id
_entity.type
_entity.pdbx_description
1 polymer ?
#
loop_
_entity_poly.entity_id
_entity_poly.type
_entity_poly.pdbx_seq_one_letter_code
_entity_poly.pdbx_strand_id
1 'polypeptide(L)' 'MATHLKVIVEKHPEGYVAYPLGVKGVVVGEGDTYEEALADVESAIRFHIDTFGPEVLEVDSPVLEAYVAEAKVAV' A
#
# COMPACT_ATOMS: atom_id res chain seq x y z
N MET A 1 16.71 -3.59 -11.49
CA MET A 1 15.79 -4.70 -11.21
C MET A 1 14.55 -4.17 -10.51
N ALA A 2 13.37 -4.58 -10.95
CA ALA A 2 12.13 -4.09 -10.34
C ALA A 2 11.72 -5.00 -9.19
N THR A 3 11.18 -4.39 -8.11
CA THR A 3 10.59 -5.10 -7.00
C THR A 3 9.09 -4.95 -7.08
N HIS A 4 8.38 -6.06 -6.96
CA HIS A 4 6.92 -6.04 -6.98
C HIS A 4 6.39 -6.12 -5.55
N LEU A 5 5.61 -5.11 -5.17
CA LEU A 5 5.02 -5.02 -3.84
C LEU A 5 3.51 -5.09 -3.97
N LYS A 6 2.87 -5.74 -3.01
CA LYS A 6 1.42 -5.72 -2.93
C LYS A 6 0.96 -4.38 -2.39
N VAL A 7 -0.06 -3.82 -3.02
CA VAL A 7 -0.63 -2.54 -2.62
C VAL A 7 -2.14 -2.73 -2.47
N ILE A 8 -2.69 -2.19 -1.38
CA ILE A 8 -4.13 -2.10 -1.19
C ILE A 8 -4.59 -0.75 -1.71
N VAL A 9 -5.65 -0.75 -2.50
CA VAL A 9 -6.29 0.49 -2.95
C VAL A 9 -7.73 0.47 -2.47
N GLU A 10 -8.11 1.48 -1.69
CA GLU A 10 -9.44 1.61 -1.12
C GLU A 10 -10.17 2.75 -1.78
N LYS A 11 -11.44 2.52 -2.13
CA LYS A 11 -12.31 3.57 -2.65
C LYS A 11 -13.15 4.13 -1.52
N HIS A 12 -13.09 5.43 -1.33
CA HIS A 12 -13.86 6.16 -0.34
C HIS A 12 -14.78 7.17 -1.04
N PRO A 13 -15.78 7.72 -0.35
CA PRO A 13 -16.65 8.72 -0.98
C PRO A 13 -15.88 9.93 -1.54
N GLU A 14 -14.76 10.30 -0.91
CA GLU A 14 -13.95 11.46 -1.30
C GLU A 14 -12.86 11.13 -2.32
N GLY A 15 -12.59 9.86 -2.62
CA GLY A 15 -11.52 9.48 -3.52
C GLY A 15 -10.92 8.13 -3.14
N TYR A 16 -9.68 7.91 -3.57
CA TYR A 16 -8.99 6.64 -3.38
C TYR A 16 -7.77 6.83 -2.49
N VAL A 17 -7.50 5.84 -1.66
CA VAL A 17 -6.32 5.79 -0.80
C VAL A 17 -5.60 4.48 -1.07
N ALA A 18 -4.28 4.53 -1.17
CA ALA A 18 -3.46 3.34 -1.43
C ALA A 18 -2.35 3.23 -0.41
N TYR A 19 -2.00 2.00 -0.03
CA TYR A 19 -0.88 1.77 0.87
C TYR A 19 -0.27 0.40 0.61
N PRO A 20 1.07 0.27 0.78
CA PRO A 20 1.74 -0.99 0.50
C PRO A 20 1.64 -1.96 1.67
N LEU A 21 1.75 -3.25 1.35
CA LEU A 21 1.99 -4.31 2.31
C LEU A 21 3.45 -4.71 2.22
N GLY A 22 4.06 -5.07 3.35
CA GLY A 22 5.44 -5.55 3.34
C GLY A 22 6.48 -4.44 3.29
N VAL A 23 6.13 -3.25 3.77
CA VAL A 23 7.06 -2.13 3.87
C VAL A 23 7.05 -1.63 5.31
N LYS A 24 8.23 -1.44 5.88
CA LYS A 24 8.36 -0.89 7.24
C LYS A 24 8.09 0.61 7.20
N GLY A 25 7.32 1.10 8.17
CA GLY A 25 6.94 2.50 8.25
C GLY A 25 5.57 2.74 7.64
N VAL A 26 5.20 4.01 7.55
CA VAL A 26 3.89 4.43 7.05
C VAL A 26 4.07 5.10 5.69
N VAL A 27 3.46 4.51 4.66
CA VAL A 27 3.49 5.03 3.30
C VAL A 27 2.07 5.01 2.77
N VAL A 28 1.58 6.15 2.29
CA VAL A 28 0.21 6.30 1.80
C VAL A 28 0.21 7.11 0.52
N GLY A 29 -0.64 6.73 -0.43
CA GLY A 29 -0.91 7.50 -1.62
C GLY A 29 -2.40 7.81 -1.72
N GLU A 30 -2.76 8.84 -2.45
CA GLU A 30 -4.14 9.28 -2.63
C GLU A 30 -4.37 9.73 -4.06
N GLY A 31 -5.61 9.71 -4.49
CA GLY A 31 -5.99 10.22 -5.80
C GLY A 31 -7.50 10.23 -5.97
N ASP A 32 -7.96 10.92 -7.02
CA ASP A 32 -9.38 10.97 -7.36
C ASP A 32 -9.79 9.72 -8.13
N THR A 33 -8.83 8.96 -8.63
CA THR A 33 -9.06 7.70 -9.36
C THR A 33 -8.16 6.62 -8.80
N TYR A 34 -8.49 5.37 -9.13
CA TYR A 34 -7.66 4.22 -8.81
C TYR A 34 -6.23 4.41 -9.33
N GLU A 35 -6.10 4.81 -10.59
CA GLU A 35 -4.80 4.98 -11.24
C GLU A 35 -3.96 6.06 -10.58
N GLU A 36 -4.61 7.16 -10.18
CA GLU A 36 -3.91 8.25 -9.51
C GLU A 36 -3.39 7.82 -8.13
N ALA A 37 -4.23 7.13 -7.35
CA ALA A 37 -3.82 6.66 -6.04
C ALA A 37 -2.68 5.65 -6.14
N LEU A 38 -2.74 4.75 -7.13
CA LEU A 38 -1.69 3.76 -7.35
C LEU A 38 -0.38 4.44 -7.75
N ALA A 39 -0.43 5.40 -8.68
CA ALA A 39 0.76 6.15 -9.09
C ALA A 39 1.34 6.94 -7.92
N ASP A 40 0.50 7.53 -7.10
CA ASP A 40 0.93 8.32 -5.96
C ASP A 40 1.63 7.44 -4.91
N VAL A 41 1.07 6.27 -4.60
CA VAL A 41 1.70 5.37 -3.63
C VAL A 41 3.00 4.80 -4.17
N GLU A 42 3.10 4.55 -5.47
CA GLU A 42 4.36 4.10 -6.07
C GLU A 42 5.46 5.14 -5.89
N SER A 43 5.14 6.42 -6.11
CA SER A 43 6.08 7.51 -5.86
C SER A 43 6.46 7.62 -4.39
N ALA A 44 5.48 7.48 -3.50
CA ALA A 44 5.71 7.54 -2.06
C ALA A 44 6.60 6.40 -1.58
N ILE A 45 6.41 5.19 -2.12
CA ILE A 45 7.25 4.03 -1.79
C ILE A 45 8.69 4.29 -2.24
N ARG A 46 8.87 4.79 -3.46
CA ARG A 46 10.21 5.11 -3.98
C ARG A 46 10.91 6.12 -3.08
N PHE A 47 10.21 7.18 -2.71
CA PHE A 47 10.75 8.21 -1.83
C PHE A 47 11.14 7.61 -0.47
N HIS A 48 10.30 6.72 0.05
CA HIS A 48 10.53 6.07 1.33
C HIS A 48 11.79 5.20 1.30
N ILE A 49 11.95 4.41 0.24
CA ILE A 49 13.15 3.58 0.06
C ILE A 49 14.39 4.46 -0.10
N ASP A 50 14.30 5.52 -0.89
CA ASP A 50 15.43 6.43 -1.11
C ASP A 50 15.84 7.14 0.18
N THR A 51 14.87 7.45 1.04
CA THR A 51 15.12 8.18 2.29
C THR A 51 15.66 7.27 3.38
N PHE A 52 15.09 6.09 3.55
CA PHE A 52 15.38 5.21 4.69
C PHE A 52 16.18 3.98 4.31
N GLY A 53 16.42 3.75 3.03
CA GLY A 53 17.19 2.61 2.54
C GLY A 53 16.32 1.40 2.20
N PRO A 54 16.88 0.43 1.46
CA PRO A 54 16.13 -0.75 1.03
C PRO A 54 15.75 -1.68 2.19
N GLU A 55 16.31 -1.48 3.38
CA GLU A 55 15.96 -2.27 4.56
C GLU A 55 14.49 -2.17 4.91
N VAL A 56 13.79 -1.11 4.47
CA VAL A 56 12.36 -0.98 4.72
C VAL A 56 11.54 -2.09 4.06
N LEU A 57 12.12 -2.80 3.09
CA LEU A 57 11.49 -3.94 2.44
C LEU A 57 11.72 -5.27 3.17
N GLU A 58 12.59 -5.26 4.19
CA GLU A 58 12.94 -6.47 4.95
C GLU A 58 11.98 -6.60 6.13
N VAL A 59 10.88 -7.32 5.91
CA VAL A 59 9.88 -7.57 6.95
C VAL A 59 9.98 -9.03 7.40
N ASP A 60 9.80 -9.25 8.71
CA ASP A 60 9.96 -10.58 9.30
C ASP A 60 8.84 -11.52 8.90
N SER A 61 7.64 -10.98 8.68
CA SER A 61 6.44 -11.77 8.42
C SER A 61 5.70 -11.17 7.24
N PRO A 62 6.12 -11.45 6.01
CA PRO A 62 5.49 -10.84 4.85
C PRO A 62 4.07 -11.34 4.64
N VAL A 63 3.20 -10.46 4.13
CA VAL A 63 1.85 -10.83 3.75
C VAL A 63 1.92 -11.52 2.39
N LEU A 64 1.58 -12.80 2.36
CA LEU A 64 1.62 -13.58 1.13
C LEU A 64 0.43 -13.30 0.22
N GLU A 65 -0.75 -13.12 0.83
CA GLU A 65 -1.97 -12.81 0.11
C GLU A 65 -2.85 -11.96 1.00
N ALA A 66 -3.70 -11.14 0.38
CA ALA A 66 -4.63 -10.30 1.12
C ALA A 66 -6.00 -10.37 0.44
N TYR A 67 -7.05 -10.43 1.25
CA TYR A 67 -8.41 -10.56 0.77
C TYR A 67 -9.30 -9.54 1.45
N VAL A 68 -10.34 -9.11 0.73
CA VAL A 68 -11.42 -8.33 1.31
C VAL A 68 -12.61 -9.28 1.49
N ALA A 69 -13.13 -9.34 2.70
CA ALA A 69 -14.25 -10.22 3.02
C ALA A 69 -15.24 -9.46 3.91
N GLU A 70 -16.49 -9.87 3.83
CA GLU A 70 -17.53 -9.32 4.70
C GLU A 70 -17.86 -10.36 5.77
N ALA A 71 -17.89 -9.93 7.02
CA ALA A 71 -18.24 -10.81 8.13
C ALA A 71 -19.66 -10.48 8.59
N LYS A 72 -20.43 -11.53 8.85
CA LYS A 72 -21.78 -11.37 9.42
C LYS A 72 -21.65 -11.39 10.94
N VAL A 73 -21.96 -10.27 11.57
CA VAL A 73 -21.80 -10.13 13.01
C VAL A 73 -23.14 -9.67 13.60
N ALA A 74 -23.59 -10.38 14.60
CA ALA A 74 -24.81 -10.00 15.35
C ALA A 74 -24.44 -8.90 16.34
N VAL A 75 -25.21 -7.81 16.32
CA VAL A 75 -24.99 -6.66 17.21
C VAL A 75 -26.23 -6.35 18.01
#